data_0d364861bb2a4796cb2b6b87642eaaf6
#
_entry.id   0d364861bb2a4796cb2b6b87642eaaf6
#
_cell.length_a   1.000
_cell.length_b   1.000
_cell.length_c   1.000
_cell.angle_alpha   90.00
_cell.angle_beta   90.00
_cell.angle_gamma   90.00
#
_symmetry.space_group_name_H-M   'P 1'
#
loop_
_entity.id
_entity.type
_entity.pdbx_description
1 polymer ?
#
loop_
_entity_poly.entity_id
_entity_poly.type
_entity_poly.pdbx_seq_one_letter_code
_entity_poly.pdbx_strand_id
1 'polypeptide(L)'
;MEVRELGDRQRPQDGDSRASEPIATLTRVVPETPVFQAYCGSEPPRFQNAAELEYAKVLDWHGIPWQYEPTTFVLARDDEGRVTEAFTPDFYLPDQDLYLEVTVMKQSLVTRKNRKLRKLKELYPDVKVKLFYERDFERLATRYGLRKAS
;
A
#
# COMPACT_ATOMS: atom_id res chain seq x y z
N MET A 1 6.25 1.96 -8.52
CA MET A 1 6.61 1.53 -7.20
C MET A 1 8.04 1.81 -6.92
N GLU A 2 8.31 2.31 -5.76
CA GLU A 2 9.63 2.66 -5.40
C GLU A 2 10.25 1.53 -4.62
N VAL A 3 11.47 1.19 -4.84
CA VAL A 3 12.12 0.13 -4.13
C VAL A 3 13.19 0.71 -3.22
N ARG A 4 13.14 0.40 -1.96
CA ARG A 4 14.12 0.86 -1.00
C ARG A 4 14.92 -0.30 -0.48
N GLU A 5 16.19 -0.15 -0.43
CA GLU A 5 17.03 -1.17 0.07
C GLU A 5 17.82 -0.66 1.20
N LEU A 6 18.37 -1.53 1.95
CA LEU A 6 19.15 -1.13 3.06
C LEU A 6 20.29 -0.44 2.43
N GLY A 7 20.60 0.66 2.72
CA GLY A 7 21.71 1.27 2.14
C GLY A 7 21.42 2.29 1.14
N ASP A 8 20.20 2.51 1.00
CA ASP A 8 19.96 3.61 0.31
C ASP A 8 20.01 3.77 -1.11
N ARG A 9 19.65 2.98 -1.91
CA ARG A 9 19.63 3.22 -3.20
C ARG A 9 18.29 3.38 -3.68
N GLN A 10 17.94 4.42 -4.19
CA GLN A 10 16.71 4.63 -4.71
C GLN A 10 16.74 4.35 -6.13
N ARG A 11 15.91 3.62 -6.70
CA ARG A 11 15.92 3.34 -8.03
C ARG A 11 15.25 4.40 -8.76
N PRO A 12 15.70 4.83 -9.77
CA PRO A 12 15.13 5.87 -10.52
C PRO A 12 13.86 5.41 -11.14
N GLN A 13 12.97 6.22 -11.34
CA GLN A 13 11.83 5.88 -11.84
C GLN A 13 11.91 5.92 -13.23
N ASP A 14 11.54 5.06 -13.94
CA ASP A 14 11.60 5.09 -15.28
C ASP A 14 10.48 5.79 -15.70
N GLY A 15 10.54 6.81 -15.97
CA GLY A 15 9.50 7.58 -16.34
C GLY A 15 8.96 7.12 -17.54
N ASP A 16 8.28 6.25 -17.68
CA ASP A 16 7.85 5.85 -18.73
C ASP A 16 6.92 6.54 -19.33
N SER A 17 6.99 7.07 -20.03
CA SER A 17 6.24 7.78 -20.68
C SER A 17 5.46 7.13 -21.56
N ARG A 18 4.70 6.44 -21.46
CA ARG A 18 3.98 5.92 -22.21
C ARG A 18 3.20 6.74 -22.85
N ALA A 19 3.27 6.90 -23.75
CA ALA A 19 2.66 7.63 -24.54
C ALA A 19 1.31 7.46 -24.47
N SER A 20 0.68 8.29 -24.66
CA SER A 20 -0.57 8.22 -24.49
C SER A 20 -1.20 7.42 -25.44
N GLU A 21 -1.99 6.71 -25.21
CA GLU A 21 -2.66 5.97 -25.95
C GLU A 21 -3.71 6.51 -26.60
N PRO A 22 -4.07 6.27 -27.58
CA PRO A 22 -5.02 6.73 -28.36
C PRO A 22 -6.26 6.48 -27.72
N ILE A 23 -7.05 7.25 -27.85
CA ILE A 23 -8.18 7.16 -27.24
C ILE A 23 -9.14 6.44 -27.86
N ALA A 24 -8.88 5.77 -28.70
CA ALA A 24 -9.84 5.08 -29.38
C ALA A 24 -10.77 4.39 -28.57
N THR A 25 -10.48 4.18 -27.49
CA THR A 25 -11.26 3.41 -26.77
C THR A 25 -12.37 4.01 -26.20
N LEU A 26 -12.64 5.10 -26.49
CA LEU A 26 -13.62 5.69 -25.85
C LEU A 26 -14.85 5.08 -25.87
N THR A 27 -15.15 4.41 -26.79
CA THR A 27 -16.44 3.92 -26.84
C THR A 27 -16.68 2.79 -25.94
N ARG A 28 -15.77 2.22 -25.39
CA ARG A 28 -15.98 1.15 -24.64
C ARG A 28 -16.56 1.36 -23.37
N VAL A 29 -17.32 0.64 -22.90
CA VAL A 29 -17.85 0.70 -21.63
C VAL A 29 -16.81 0.43 -20.65
N VAL A 30 -16.50 1.32 -19.87
CA VAL A 30 -15.50 1.13 -18.90
C VAL A 30 -16.10 0.55 -17.68
N PRO A 31 -15.52 -0.41 -17.13
CA PRO A 31 -16.02 -1.01 -15.95
C PRO A 31 -16.05 0.05 -14.91
N GLU A 32 -16.97 0.00 -14.03
CA GLU A 32 -17.04 0.94 -13.06
C GLU A 32 -15.94 0.88 -12.14
N THR A 33 -14.92 1.57 -12.31
CA THR A 33 -13.83 1.64 -11.40
C THR A 33 -14.15 2.78 -10.49
N PRO A 34 -14.10 2.60 -9.23
CA PRO A 34 -14.37 3.69 -8.31
C PRO A 34 -13.42 4.85 -8.58
N VAL A 35 -13.97 6.04 -8.56
CA VAL A 35 -13.12 7.19 -8.71
C VAL A 35 -12.75 7.63 -7.32
N PHE A 36 -11.49 7.55 -6.99
CA PHE A 36 -11.02 7.92 -5.67
C PHE A 36 -10.56 9.39 -5.67
N GLN A 37 -10.92 10.10 -4.63
CA GLN A 37 -10.57 11.50 -4.54
C GLN A 37 -9.38 11.78 -3.63
N ALA A 38 -9.07 10.90 -2.74
CA ALA A 38 -7.93 11.06 -1.85
C ALA A 38 -6.73 10.21 -2.25
N TYR A 39 -6.83 9.50 -3.36
CA TYR A 39 -5.74 8.66 -3.82
C TYR A 39 -4.63 9.53 -4.38
N CYS A 40 -3.42 9.33 -3.89
CA CYS A 40 -2.29 10.11 -4.29
C CYS A 40 -1.36 9.44 -5.29
N GLY A 41 -1.75 8.33 -5.85
CA GLY A 41 -0.89 7.64 -6.80
C GLY A 41 -1.07 8.16 -8.20
N SER A 42 -0.15 7.82 -9.08
CA SER A 42 -0.22 8.27 -10.45
C SER A 42 -0.96 7.31 -11.34
N GLU A 43 -1.05 6.06 -10.95
CA GLU A 43 -1.77 5.10 -11.77
C GLU A 43 -2.91 4.50 -10.98
N PRO A 44 -3.97 4.09 -11.63
CA PRO A 44 -5.10 3.51 -10.90
C PRO A 44 -4.66 2.28 -10.14
N PRO A 45 -5.08 2.14 -8.89
CA PRO A 45 -4.65 1.01 -8.10
C PRO A 45 -5.31 -0.28 -8.57
N ARG A 46 -4.59 -1.37 -8.47
CA ARG A 46 -5.12 -2.67 -8.82
C ARG A 46 -5.10 -3.53 -7.59
N PHE A 47 -6.20 -3.57 -6.88
CA PHE A 47 -6.23 -4.28 -5.61
C PHE A 47 -6.17 -5.78 -5.81
N GLN A 48 -5.55 -6.47 -4.90
CA GLN A 48 -5.39 -7.90 -4.98
C GLN A 48 -6.56 -8.65 -4.38
N ASN A 49 -7.33 -8.02 -3.55
CA ASN A 49 -8.49 -8.70 -2.97
C ASN A 49 -9.53 -7.67 -2.53
N ALA A 50 -10.70 -8.17 -2.16
CA ALA A 50 -11.81 -7.30 -1.79
C ALA A 50 -11.54 -6.51 -0.53
N ALA A 51 -10.79 -7.06 0.40
CA ALA A 51 -10.52 -6.36 1.65
C ALA A 51 -9.72 -5.08 1.38
N GLU A 52 -8.76 -5.14 0.48
CA GLU A 52 -7.97 -3.97 0.13
C GLU A 52 -8.85 -2.90 -0.50
N LEU A 53 -9.74 -3.31 -1.38
CA LEU A 53 -10.64 -2.36 -2.01
C LEU A 53 -11.53 -1.69 -0.97
N GLU A 54 -12.03 -2.46 -0.01
CA GLU A 54 -12.89 -1.88 1.00
C GLU A 54 -12.14 -0.90 1.90
N TYR A 55 -10.90 -1.20 2.23
CA TYR A 55 -10.09 -0.27 3.02
C TYR A 55 -9.83 1.01 2.21
N ALA A 56 -9.57 0.86 0.92
CA ALA A 56 -9.33 2.02 0.07
C ALA A 56 -10.57 2.90 0.02
N LYS A 57 -11.76 2.30 -0.10
CA LYS A 57 -12.99 3.06 -0.13
C LYS A 57 -13.20 3.81 1.16
N VAL A 58 -12.89 3.17 2.28
CA VAL A 58 -13.07 3.81 3.57
C VAL A 58 -12.09 4.95 3.77
N LEU A 59 -10.83 4.76 3.41
CA LEU A 59 -9.85 5.85 3.51
C LEU A 59 -10.28 7.01 2.63
N ASP A 60 -10.72 6.70 1.43
CA ASP A 60 -11.11 7.73 0.49
C ASP A 60 -12.36 8.47 0.97
N TRP A 61 -13.30 7.74 1.54
CA TRP A 61 -14.53 8.34 2.02
C TRP A 61 -14.26 9.31 3.17
N HIS A 62 -13.27 9.03 3.99
CA HIS A 62 -12.91 9.91 5.08
C HIS A 62 -11.96 11.04 4.63
N GLY A 63 -11.64 11.08 3.36
CA GLY A 63 -10.75 12.11 2.85
C GLY A 63 -9.31 11.99 3.29
N ILE A 64 -8.85 10.78 3.61
CA ILE A 64 -7.50 10.57 4.05
C ILE A 64 -6.63 10.29 2.86
N PRO A 65 -5.62 11.10 2.59
CA PRO A 65 -4.76 10.85 1.44
C PRO A 65 -4.08 9.49 1.56
N TRP A 66 -4.04 8.73 0.49
CA TRP A 66 -3.47 7.39 0.51
C TRP A 66 -2.80 7.01 -0.80
N GLN A 67 -1.83 6.11 -0.71
CA GLN A 67 -1.17 5.54 -1.85
C GLN A 67 -1.27 4.03 -1.73
N TYR A 68 -1.28 3.34 -2.85
CA TYR A 68 -1.41 1.88 -2.85
C TYR A 68 -0.08 1.27 -3.27
N GLU A 69 0.50 0.46 -2.41
CA GLU A 69 1.77 -0.24 -2.65
C GLU A 69 2.87 0.65 -3.22
N PRO A 70 3.13 1.80 -2.63
CA PRO A 70 4.12 2.70 -3.20
C PRO A 70 5.57 2.27 -3.00
N THR A 71 5.85 1.47 -2.00
CA THR A 71 7.21 1.14 -1.64
C THR A 71 7.39 -0.32 -1.33
N THR A 72 8.43 -0.91 -1.86
CA THR A 72 8.81 -2.28 -1.53
C THR A 72 10.08 -2.23 -0.70
N PHE A 73 10.05 -2.85 0.47
CA PHE A 73 11.20 -2.89 1.35
C PHE A 73 11.92 -4.23 1.20
N VAL A 74 13.21 -4.19 0.91
CA VAL A 74 13.99 -5.40 0.77
C VAL A 74 14.36 -5.88 2.16
N LEU A 75 14.02 -7.11 2.48
CA LEU A 75 14.27 -7.67 3.80
C LEU A 75 15.45 -8.64 3.82
N ALA A 76 15.81 -9.24 2.71
CA ALA A 76 16.95 -10.14 2.67
C ALA A 76 17.47 -10.31 1.25
N ARG A 77 18.76 -10.56 1.14
CA ARG A 77 19.39 -10.83 -0.14
C ARG A 77 20.29 -12.05 0.02
N ASP A 78 20.56 -12.74 -1.06
CA ASP A 78 21.45 -13.89 -0.99
C ASP A 78 22.90 -13.42 -1.20
N ASP A 79 23.81 -14.35 -1.26
CA ASP A 79 25.21 -14.03 -1.38
C ASP A 79 25.55 -13.36 -2.69
N GLU A 80 24.69 -13.47 -3.68
CA GLU A 80 24.92 -12.85 -4.95
C GLU A 80 24.20 -11.53 -5.07
N GLY A 81 23.60 -11.07 -4.00
CA GLY A 81 22.91 -9.77 -4.00
C GLY A 81 21.48 -9.82 -4.50
N ARG A 82 20.96 -10.98 -4.78
CA ARG A 82 19.59 -11.07 -5.28
C ARG A 82 18.60 -11.00 -4.12
N VAL A 83 17.50 -10.30 -4.33
CA VAL A 83 16.51 -10.16 -3.27
C VAL A 83 15.84 -11.51 -3.03
N THR A 84 15.90 -11.97 -1.81
CA THR A 84 15.26 -13.24 -1.45
C THR A 84 14.02 -13.01 -0.61
N GLU A 85 13.86 -11.84 -0.03
CA GLU A 85 12.68 -11.55 0.73
C GLU A 85 12.39 -10.07 0.67
N ALA A 86 11.15 -9.70 0.46
CA ALA A 86 10.76 -8.30 0.40
C ALA A 86 9.34 -8.15 0.92
N PHE A 87 8.96 -6.94 1.27
CA PHE A 87 7.64 -6.67 1.79
C PHE A 87 7.14 -5.37 1.20
N THR A 88 5.92 -5.40 0.66
CA THR A 88 5.29 -4.23 0.09
C THR A 88 4.00 -4.01 0.84
N PRO A 89 3.96 -3.07 1.78
CA PRO A 89 2.72 -2.79 2.50
C PRO A 89 1.64 -2.32 1.55
N ASP A 90 0.40 -2.62 1.86
CA ASP A 90 -0.71 -2.32 0.98
C ASP A 90 -0.95 -0.83 0.80
N PHE A 91 -0.92 -0.05 1.86
CA PHE A 91 -1.22 1.37 1.78
C PHE A 91 -0.19 2.22 2.49
N TYR A 92 -0.04 3.42 2.02
CA TYR A 92 0.76 4.43 2.72
C TYR A 92 -0.09 5.66 2.90
N LEU A 93 -0.13 6.20 4.09
CA LEU A 93 -0.87 7.40 4.41
C LEU A 93 0.13 8.53 4.61
N PRO A 94 0.30 9.38 3.62
CA PRO A 94 1.34 10.44 3.70
C PRO A 94 1.16 11.39 4.88
N ASP A 95 -0.08 11.76 5.18
CA ASP A 95 -0.29 12.71 6.27
C ASP A 95 0.09 12.11 7.62
N GLN A 96 -0.08 10.82 7.79
CA GLN A 96 0.25 10.18 9.05
C GLN A 96 1.64 9.53 9.02
N ASP A 97 2.27 9.49 7.85
CA ASP A 97 3.56 8.83 7.66
C ASP A 97 3.43 7.41 8.18
N LEU A 98 2.45 6.69 7.70
CA LEU A 98 2.13 5.37 8.21
C LEU A 98 1.80 4.42 7.08
N TYR A 99 2.40 3.24 7.11
CA TYR A 99 2.05 2.19 6.17
C TYR A 99 1.04 1.27 6.84
N LEU A 100 0.08 0.79 6.06
CA LEU A 100 -0.92 -0.13 6.55
C LEU A 100 -0.87 -1.41 5.76
N GLU A 101 -0.94 -2.51 6.46
CA GLU A 101 -1.00 -3.81 5.80
C GLU A 101 -2.32 -4.44 6.22
N VAL A 102 -3.20 -4.70 5.26
CA VAL A 102 -4.52 -5.24 5.54
C VAL A 102 -4.41 -6.76 5.51
N THR A 103 -5.05 -7.42 6.42
CA THR A 103 -4.99 -8.87 6.45
C THR A 103 -6.36 -9.46 6.75
N VAL A 104 -6.63 -10.60 6.15
CA VAL A 104 -7.83 -11.34 6.46
C VAL A 104 -7.49 -12.30 7.60
N MET A 105 -8.54 -12.80 8.24
CA MET A 105 -8.30 -13.57 9.43
C MET A 105 -7.90 -14.98 9.20
N LYS A 106 -6.73 -15.24 8.73
CA LYS A 106 -6.20 -16.58 8.65
C LYS A 106 -4.95 -16.56 9.48
N GLN A 107 -4.90 -17.39 10.50
CA GLN A 107 -3.80 -17.39 11.45
C GLN A 107 -2.43 -17.58 10.80
N SER A 108 -2.35 -18.44 9.80
CA SER A 108 -1.06 -18.66 9.15
C SER A 108 -0.57 -17.41 8.43
N LEU A 109 -1.47 -16.65 7.82
CA LEU A 109 -1.09 -15.45 7.13
C LEU A 109 -0.70 -14.36 8.13
N VAL A 110 -1.39 -14.30 9.25
CA VAL A 110 -1.09 -13.33 10.27
C VAL A 110 0.31 -13.57 10.83
N THR A 111 0.65 -14.83 11.08
CA THR A 111 1.97 -15.16 11.61
C THR A 111 3.07 -14.77 10.64
N ARG A 112 2.86 -15.06 9.34
CA ARG A 112 3.87 -14.72 8.35
C ARG A 112 4.03 -13.21 8.22
N LYS A 113 2.91 -12.47 8.22
CA LYS A 113 2.99 -11.03 8.10
C LYS A 113 3.64 -10.42 9.33
N ASN A 114 3.36 -10.93 10.52
CA ASN A 114 3.98 -10.42 11.73
C ASN A 114 5.48 -10.65 11.73
N ARG A 115 5.93 -11.78 11.18
CA ARG A 115 7.36 -12.05 11.10
C ARG A 115 8.02 -11.03 10.17
N LYS A 116 7.40 -10.75 9.03
CA LYS A 116 7.96 -9.78 8.11
C LYS A 116 7.95 -8.37 8.70
N LEU A 117 6.90 -8.03 9.44
CA LEU A 117 6.84 -6.72 10.07
C LEU A 117 7.93 -6.57 11.12
N ARG A 118 8.21 -7.64 11.86
CA ARG A 118 9.25 -7.57 12.86
C ARG A 118 10.61 -7.35 12.18
N LYS A 119 10.84 -8.07 11.08
CA LYS A 119 12.08 -7.94 10.36
C LYS A 119 12.21 -6.55 9.76
N LEU A 120 11.09 -6.01 9.26
CA LEU A 120 11.12 -4.68 8.70
C LEU A 120 11.47 -3.65 9.76
N LYS A 121 10.95 -3.77 10.97
CA LYS A 121 11.24 -2.82 12.01
C LYS A 121 12.71 -2.87 12.42
N GLU A 122 13.32 -4.02 12.34
CA GLU A 122 14.73 -4.13 12.68
C GLU A 122 15.59 -3.49 11.60
N LEU A 123 15.23 -3.66 10.36
CA LEU A 123 16.03 -3.13 9.26
C LEU A 123 15.73 -1.68 8.94
N TYR A 124 14.51 -1.24 9.15
CA TYR A 124 14.09 0.11 8.83
C TYR A 124 13.37 0.71 10.04
N PRO A 125 14.08 1.03 11.09
CA PRO A 125 13.45 1.47 12.34
C PRO A 125 12.61 2.72 12.24
N ASP A 126 12.86 3.55 11.23
CA ASP A 126 12.08 4.75 11.09
C ASP A 126 10.76 4.54 10.36
N VAL A 127 10.53 3.39 9.81
CA VAL A 127 9.33 3.12 9.04
C VAL A 127 8.23 2.62 9.95
N LYS A 128 7.07 3.23 9.89
CA LYS A 128 5.96 2.82 10.71
C LYS A 128 5.00 2.00 9.89
N VAL A 129 4.78 0.77 10.26
CA VAL A 129 3.85 -0.12 9.58
C VAL A 129 2.94 -0.75 10.60
N LYS A 130 1.66 -0.78 10.30
CA LYS A 130 0.68 -1.39 11.18
C LYS A 130 -0.09 -2.45 10.42
N LEU A 131 -0.40 -3.54 11.09
CA LEU A 131 -1.17 -4.62 10.51
C LEU A 131 -2.61 -4.44 10.98
N PHE A 132 -3.52 -4.36 10.04
CA PHE A 132 -4.90 -4.18 10.40
C PHE A 132 -5.78 -5.26 9.81
N TYR A 133 -6.77 -5.68 10.59
CA TYR A 133 -7.74 -6.63 10.14
C TYR A 133 -8.94 -5.83 9.66
N GLU A 134 -9.73 -6.41 8.79
CA GLU A 134 -10.90 -5.75 8.29
C GLU A 134 -11.77 -5.22 9.42
N ARG A 135 -11.89 -5.98 10.48
CA ARG A 135 -12.73 -5.58 11.61
C ARG A 135 -12.14 -4.46 12.46
N ASP A 136 -10.87 -4.13 12.25
CA ASP A 136 -10.23 -3.14 13.09
C ASP A 136 -10.36 -1.72 12.57
N PHE A 137 -11.10 -1.53 11.49
CA PHE A 137 -11.19 -0.19 10.95
C PHE A 137 -11.76 0.81 11.92
N GLU A 138 -12.76 0.41 12.70
CA GLU A 138 -13.34 1.34 13.64
C GLU A 138 -12.32 1.82 14.65
N ARG A 139 -11.46 0.92 15.11
CA ARG A 139 -10.44 1.29 16.05
C ARG A 139 -9.42 2.20 15.40
N LEU A 140 -9.07 1.92 14.15
CA LEU A 140 -8.14 2.73 13.42
C LEU A 140 -8.73 4.13 13.24
N ALA A 141 -9.99 4.21 12.85
CA ALA A 141 -10.63 5.47 12.62
C ALA A 141 -10.65 6.31 13.88
N THR A 142 -10.95 5.70 15.02
CA THR A 142 -10.98 6.43 16.28
C THR A 142 -9.57 6.88 16.68
N ARG A 143 -8.61 5.97 16.60
CA ARG A 143 -7.28 6.30 17.08
C ARG A 143 -6.62 7.39 16.28
N TYR A 144 -6.82 7.42 15.00
CA TYR A 144 -6.18 8.40 14.17
C TYR A 144 -7.12 9.51 13.69
N GLY A 145 -8.29 9.61 14.32
CA GLY A 145 -9.23 10.66 13.97
C GLY A 145 -9.77 10.56 12.57
N LEU A 146 -9.89 9.37 12.05
CA LEU A 146 -10.30 9.20 10.68
C LEU A 146 -11.79 9.08 10.50
N ARG A 147 -12.53 9.04 11.58
CA ARG A 147 -13.94 8.82 11.45
C ARG A 147 -14.64 10.05 10.93
N LYS A 148 -15.51 9.87 9.96
CA LYS A 148 -16.22 10.99 9.44
C LYS A 148 -17.22 11.42 10.47
N ALA A 149 -17.34 12.68 10.65
CA ALA A 149 -18.29 13.19 11.61
C ALA A 149 -19.63 13.02 10.98
N SER A 150 -20.56 12.44 11.64
CA SER A 150 -21.83 12.25 11.00
C SER A 150 -22.84 13.27 11.49
#